data_7e0f54d81b7bb0deb45c18777c325305
#
_entry.id   7e0f54d81b7bb0deb45c18777c325305
#
_cell.length_a   1.000
_cell.length_b   1.000
_cell.length_c   1.000
_cell.angle_alpha   90.00
_cell.angle_beta   90.00
_cell.angle_gamma   90.00
#
_symmetry.space_group_name_H-M   'P 1'
#
loop_
_entity.id
_entity.type
_entity.pdbx_description
1 polymer ?
#
loop_
_entity_poly.entity_id
_entity_poly.type
_entity_poly.pdbx_seq_one_letter_code
_entity_poly.pdbx_strand_id
1 'polypeptide(L)'
;MPCALSVSYTHLTEVIKQHLDELLTRQDVQNLIDNIKDNNKTLVDELVPKLLSVGDIQKVLQNLLREGISIRDLVTIFETLADYAATSRDTDILTEYVRQSLKRAISNKYFGDGESGTVVTLDPQIEQMIMGSVKQTEQGAFISLDPAVTKSILKATEDEVKKLESKGDAPIVVTSPIVRMYFKKLTSDYLKDLIVISYNEIDSEVELKSVGVITIHDN
;
A
#
# COMPACT_ATOMS: atom_id res chain seq x y z
N MET A 1 -1.14 -27.94 27.52
CA MET A 1 -1.57 -28.27 26.15
C MET A 1 -2.33 -27.08 25.60
N PRO A 2 -1.85 -26.37 24.58
CA PRO A 2 -2.66 -25.36 23.92
C PRO A 2 -3.77 -26.10 23.17
N CYS A 3 -5.01 -25.67 23.43
CA CYS A 3 -6.21 -26.30 22.86
C CYS A 3 -6.16 -26.21 21.33
N ALA A 4 -6.37 -27.32 20.63
CA ALA A 4 -6.39 -27.38 19.15
C ALA A 4 -7.34 -26.34 18.50
N LEU A 5 -8.37 -25.91 19.25
CA LEU A 5 -9.28 -24.83 18.85
C LEU A 5 -8.62 -23.45 18.76
N SER A 6 -7.66 -23.11 19.64
CA SER A 6 -6.99 -21.81 19.60
C SER A 6 -6.08 -21.67 18.38
N VAL A 7 -5.42 -22.73 17.98
CA VAL A 7 -4.59 -22.77 16.75
C VAL A 7 -5.46 -22.61 15.50
N SER A 8 -6.64 -23.23 15.48
CA SER A 8 -7.58 -23.14 14.36
C SER A 8 -8.12 -21.71 14.16
N TYR A 9 -8.46 -20.99 15.24
CA TYR A 9 -8.93 -19.60 15.17
C TYR A 9 -7.83 -18.64 14.68
N THR A 10 -6.61 -18.80 15.14
CA THR A 10 -5.47 -17.97 14.69
C THR A 10 -5.22 -18.17 13.20
N HIS A 11 -5.19 -19.43 12.75
CA HIS A 11 -5.00 -19.74 11.33
C HIS A 11 -6.14 -19.19 10.45
N LEU A 12 -7.39 -19.34 10.90
CA LEU A 12 -8.55 -18.81 10.19
C LEU A 12 -8.48 -17.26 10.09
N THR A 13 -8.08 -16.60 11.18
CA THR A 13 -7.92 -15.14 11.20
C THR A 13 -6.84 -14.68 10.23
N GLU A 14 -5.73 -15.39 10.15
CA GLU A 14 -4.65 -15.08 9.19
C GLU A 14 -5.10 -15.28 7.74
N VAL A 15 -5.80 -16.38 7.43
CA VAL A 15 -6.35 -16.62 6.09
C VAL A 15 -7.35 -15.52 5.71
N ILE A 16 -8.24 -15.12 6.63
CA ILE A 16 -9.19 -14.03 6.37
C ILE A 16 -8.44 -12.73 6.10
N LYS A 17 -7.42 -12.40 6.89
CA LYS A 17 -6.62 -11.17 6.67
C LYS A 17 -5.92 -11.15 5.32
N GLN A 18 -5.42 -12.29 4.85
CA GLN A 18 -4.75 -12.40 3.56
C GLN A 18 -5.69 -12.22 2.35
N HIS A 19 -7.00 -12.41 2.54
CA HIS A 19 -8.01 -12.35 1.49
C HIS A 19 -9.11 -11.31 1.76
N LEU A 20 -8.83 -10.33 2.62
CA LEU A 20 -9.82 -9.28 2.96
C LEU A 20 -10.28 -8.49 1.73
N ASP A 21 -9.40 -8.25 0.78
CA ASP A 21 -9.71 -7.55 -0.47
C ASP A 21 -10.70 -8.36 -1.34
N GLU A 22 -10.57 -9.69 -1.37
CA GLU A 22 -11.47 -10.56 -2.15
C GLU A 22 -12.88 -10.66 -1.52
N LEU A 23 -12.96 -10.50 -0.19
CA LEU A 23 -14.23 -10.59 0.54
C LEU A 23 -15.08 -9.32 0.41
N LEU A 24 -14.49 -8.17 0.09
CA LEU A 24 -15.19 -6.90 -0.02
C LEU A 24 -16.00 -6.85 -1.31
N THR A 25 -17.32 -7.05 -1.21
CA THR A 25 -18.25 -7.02 -2.35
C THR A 25 -18.71 -5.60 -2.68
N ARG A 26 -19.30 -5.40 -3.87
CA ARG A 26 -19.95 -4.13 -4.24
C ARG A 26 -21.09 -3.76 -3.30
N GLN A 27 -21.82 -4.77 -2.80
CA GLN A 27 -22.91 -4.53 -1.86
C GLN A 27 -22.39 -4.03 -0.52
N ASP A 28 -21.27 -4.59 -0.05
CA ASP A 28 -20.65 -4.12 1.18
C ASP A 28 -20.18 -2.67 1.03
N VAL A 29 -19.57 -2.32 -0.10
CA VAL A 29 -19.17 -0.94 -0.40
C VAL A 29 -20.38 -0.01 -0.46
N GLN A 30 -21.49 -0.45 -1.08
CA GLN A 30 -22.73 0.35 -1.08
C GLN A 30 -23.24 0.59 0.35
N ASN A 31 -23.23 -0.44 1.18
CA ASN A 31 -23.65 -0.30 2.59
C ASN A 31 -22.71 0.67 3.35
N LEU A 32 -21.40 0.65 3.08
CA LEU A 32 -20.47 1.61 3.66
C LEU A 32 -20.75 3.04 3.20
N ILE A 33 -21.06 3.24 1.91
CA ILE A 33 -21.46 4.54 1.35
C ILE A 33 -22.72 5.05 2.02
N ASP A 34 -23.73 4.23 2.16
CA ASP A 34 -25.02 4.60 2.77
C ASP A 34 -24.82 5.01 4.24
N ASN A 35 -24.01 4.27 4.99
CA ASN A 35 -23.67 4.61 6.38
C ASN A 35 -22.96 5.96 6.52
N ILE A 36 -22.02 6.28 5.59
CA ILE A 36 -21.35 7.59 5.60
C ILE A 36 -22.35 8.70 5.24
N LYS A 37 -23.24 8.43 4.30
CA LYS A 37 -24.20 9.40 3.78
C LYS A 37 -25.09 9.97 4.86
N ASP A 38 -25.41 9.21 5.90
CA ASP A 38 -26.25 9.64 7.01
C ASP A 38 -25.69 10.92 7.70
N ASN A 39 -24.35 11.02 7.79
CA ASN A 39 -23.69 12.15 8.46
C ASN A 39 -22.92 13.06 7.48
N ASN A 40 -22.57 12.58 6.28
CA ASN A 40 -21.74 13.28 5.29
C ASN A 40 -22.41 13.29 3.91
N LYS A 41 -23.69 13.68 3.85
CA LYS A 41 -24.49 13.63 2.63
C LYS A 41 -23.86 14.40 1.47
N THR A 42 -23.36 15.62 1.73
CA THR A 42 -22.76 16.46 0.68
C THR A 42 -21.56 15.79 0.04
N LEU A 43 -20.67 15.23 0.84
CA LEU A 43 -19.48 14.50 0.37
C LEU A 43 -19.85 13.31 -0.51
N VAL A 44 -20.80 12.49 -0.06
CA VAL A 44 -21.25 11.32 -0.84
C VAL A 44 -21.94 11.75 -2.13
N ASP A 45 -22.83 12.74 -2.11
CA ASP A 45 -23.56 13.22 -3.30
C ASP A 45 -22.63 13.90 -4.33
N GLU A 46 -21.47 14.41 -3.89
CA GLU A 46 -20.41 14.94 -4.76
C GLU A 46 -19.61 13.82 -5.40
N LEU A 47 -19.21 12.82 -4.62
CA LEU A 47 -18.33 11.75 -5.07
C LEU A 47 -19.08 10.71 -5.93
N VAL A 48 -20.24 10.21 -5.46
CA VAL A 48 -20.95 9.08 -6.05
C VAL A 48 -22.33 9.50 -6.58
N PRO A 49 -22.68 9.21 -7.82
CA PRO A 49 -21.88 8.57 -8.88
C PRO A 49 -21.13 9.57 -9.78
N LYS A 50 -21.07 10.85 -9.40
CA LYS A 50 -20.62 11.94 -10.30
C LYS A 50 -19.13 11.82 -10.69
N LEU A 51 -18.27 11.59 -9.72
CA LEU A 51 -16.83 11.50 -9.90
C LEU A 51 -16.37 10.04 -10.05
N LEU A 52 -16.83 9.16 -9.15
CA LEU A 52 -16.47 7.75 -9.13
C LEU A 52 -17.71 6.85 -9.05
N SER A 53 -17.61 5.69 -9.64
CA SER A 53 -18.59 4.60 -9.47
C SER A 53 -18.32 3.84 -8.16
N VAL A 54 -19.33 3.10 -7.66
CA VAL A 54 -19.16 2.17 -6.54
C VAL A 54 -18.04 1.15 -6.82
N GLY A 55 -17.88 0.75 -8.09
CA GLY A 55 -16.83 -0.17 -8.50
C GLY A 55 -15.42 0.42 -8.42
N ASP A 56 -15.26 1.73 -8.68
CA ASP A 56 -13.97 2.40 -8.55
C ASP A 56 -13.59 2.55 -7.08
N ILE A 57 -14.54 2.93 -6.23
CA ILE A 57 -14.36 2.98 -4.77
C ILE A 57 -14.00 1.60 -4.24
N GLN A 58 -14.72 0.54 -4.68
CA GLN A 58 -14.40 -0.84 -4.29
C GLN A 58 -12.95 -1.18 -4.58
N LYS A 59 -12.44 -0.85 -5.78
CA LYS A 59 -11.04 -1.12 -6.15
C LYS A 59 -10.04 -0.39 -5.25
N VAL A 60 -10.28 0.89 -4.93
CA VAL A 60 -9.42 1.62 -4.01
C VAL A 60 -9.41 0.99 -2.63
N LEU A 61 -10.58 0.65 -2.08
CA LEU A 61 -10.68 -0.01 -0.77
C LEU A 61 -10.01 -1.40 -0.79
N GLN A 62 -10.18 -2.17 -1.86
CA GLN A 62 -9.51 -3.46 -2.05
C GLN A 62 -7.98 -3.31 -2.11
N ASN A 63 -7.47 -2.30 -2.82
CA ASN A 63 -6.04 -2.02 -2.87
C ASN A 63 -5.45 -1.71 -1.48
N LEU A 64 -6.17 -0.90 -0.68
CA LEU A 64 -5.77 -0.62 0.70
C LEU A 64 -5.75 -1.90 1.56
N LEU A 65 -6.82 -2.69 1.49
CA LEU A 65 -6.95 -3.95 2.24
C LEU A 65 -5.88 -4.98 1.86
N ARG A 66 -5.55 -5.09 0.57
CA ARG A 66 -4.50 -5.99 0.05
C ARG A 66 -3.15 -5.67 0.65
N GLU A 67 -2.88 -4.40 0.93
CA GLU A 67 -1.66 -3.97 1.62
C GLU A 67 -1.86 -3.86 3.15
N GLY A 68 -2.97 -4.37 3.65
CA GLY A 68 -3.28 -4.41 5.08
C GLY A 68 -3.58 -3.04 5.70
N ILE A 69 -3.86 -2.01 4.89
CA ILE A 69 -4.23 -0.70 5.40
C ILE A 69 -5.69 -0.70 5.83
N SER A 70 -5.96 -0.16 7.02
CA SER A 70 -7.31 -0.07 7.56
C SER A 70 -8.18 0.90 6.77
N ILE A 71 -9.39 0.47 6.42
CA ILE A 71 -10.40 1.30 5.76
C ILE A 71 -11.43 1.88 6.75
N ARG A 72 -11.14 1.91 8.05
CA ARG A 72 -12.09 2.37 9.08
C ARG A 72 -12.39 3.87 8.98
N ASP A 73 -11.39 4.65 8.61
CA ASP A 73 -11.53 6.09 8.41
C ASP A 73 -12.06 6.38 6.99
N LEU A 74 -13.30 5.98 6.76
CA LEU A 74 -13.96 6.15 5.47
C LEU A 74 -14.19 7.63 5.12
N VAL A 75 -14.34 8.51 6.09
CA VAL A 75 -14.53 9.95 5.85
C VAL A 75 -13.27 10.52 5.19
N THR A 76 -12.10 10.34 5.79
CA THR A 76 -10.83 10.79 5.19
C THR A 76 -10.58 10.16 3.82
N ILE A 77 -10.92 8.89 3.64
CA ILE A 77 -10.81 8.20 2.34
C ILE A 77 -11.69 8.88 1.29
N PHE A 78 -12.96 9.14 1.61
CA PHE A 78 -13.92 9.72 0.68
C PHE A 78 -13.63 11.19 0.36
N GLU A 79 -13.20 11.99 1.34
CA GLU A 79 -12.74 13.36 1.13
C GLU A 79 -11.56 13.40 0.16
N THR A 80 -10.55 12.54 0.39
CA THR A 80 -9.40 12.44 -0.51
C THR A 80 -9.83 12.01 -1.92
N LEU A 81 -10.74 11.05 -2.04
CA LEU A 81 -11.25 10.62 -3.34
C LEU A 81 -12.00 11.75 -4.04
N ALA A 82 -12.82 12.56 -3.33
CA ALA A 82 -13.53 13.68 -3.92
C ALA A 82 -12.55 14.76 -4.43
N ASP A 83 -11.49 15.04 -3.69
CA ASP A 83 -10.48 16.04 -4.05
C ASP A 83 -9.71 15.65 -5.32
N TYR A 84 -9.35 14.37 -5.45
CA TYR A 84 -8.45 13.92 -6.51
C TYR A 84 -9.14 13.24 -7.70
N ALA A 85 -10.39 12.77 -7.58
CA ALA A 85 -11.09 12.08 -8.66
C ALA A 85 -11.39 12.96 -9.87
N ALA A 86 -11.41 14.29 -9.70
CA ALA A 86 -11.52 15.23 -10.80
C ALA A 86 -10.26 15.27 -11.66
N THR A 87 -9.08 14.96 -11.08
CA THR A 87 -7.78 15.03 -11.75
C THR A 87 -7.37 13.66 -12.33
N SER A 88 -7.69 12.58 -11.63
CA SER A 88 -7.36 11.21 -12.08
C SER A 88 -8.51 10.26 -11.73
N ARG A 89 -8.84 9.37 -12.66
CA ARG A 89 -9.75 8.24 -12.45
C ARG A 89 -9.03 6.90 -12.32
N ASP A 90 -7.71 6.91 -12.37
CA ASP A 90 -6.89 5.73 -12.13
C ASP A 90 -6.96 5.35 -10.65
N THR A 91 -7.55 4.19 -10.36
CA THR A 91 -7.79 3.71 -8.99
C THR A 91 -6.49 3.40 -8.25
N ASP A 92 -5.40 3.07 -8.96
CA ASP A 92 -4.10 2.86 -8.33
C ASP A 92 -3.50 4.20 -7.87
N ILE A 93 -3.57 5.24 -8.72
CA ILE A 93 -3.14 6.60 -8.37
C ILE A 93 -3.99 7.16 -7.22
N LEU A 94 -5.30 6.98 -7.28
CA LEU A 94 -6.20 7.41 -6.21
C LEU A 94 -5.87 6.69 -4.88
N THR A 95 -5.50 5.42 -4.95
CA THR A 95 -5.05 4.67 -3.76
C THR A 95 -3.82 5.32 -3.14
N GLU A 96 -2.85 5.77 -3.93
CA GLU A 96 -1.65 6.45 -3.42
C GLU A 96 -1.98 7.77 -2.71
N TYR A 97 -2.92 8.58 -3.24
CA TYR A 97 -3.37 9.79 -2.56
C TYR A 97 -4.07 9.47 -1.24
N VAL A 98 -4.94 8.46 -1.22
CA VAL A 98 -5.61 8.01 0.01
C VAL A 98 -4.59 7.52 1.04
N ARG A 99 -3.57 6.78 0.63
CA ARG A 99 -2.50 6.33 1.53
C ARG A 99 -1.78 7.52 2.18
N GLN A 100 -1.47 8.56 1.40
CA GLN A 100 -0.83 9.78 1.93
C GLN A 100 -1.72 10.49 2.96
N SER A 101 -3.03 10.53 2.74
CA SER A 101 -3.98 11.11 3.69
C SER A 101 -4.11 10.27 4.97
N LEU A 102 -3.89 8.96 4.86
CA LEU A 102 -3.88 8.02 5.98
C LEU A 102 -2.50 7.89 6.68
N LYS A 103 -1.54 8.79 6.41
CA LYS A 103 -0.15 8.70 6.90
C LYS A 103 -0.05 8.43 8.41
N ARG A 104 -0.89 9.06 9.23
CA ARG A 104 -0.89 8.84 10.67
C ARG A 104 -1.28 7.41 11.04
N ALA A 105 -2.32 6.87 10.41
CA ALA A 105 -2.75 5.49 10.64
C ALA A 105 -1.71 4.47 10.15
N ILE A 106 -1.04 4.76 9.03
CA ILE A 106 0.03 3.94 8.47
C ILE A 106 1.26 3.97 9.39
N SER A 107 1.67 5.17 9.82
CA SER A 107 2.81 5.33 10.73
C SER A 107 2.58 4.62 12.07
N ASN A 108 1.42 4.82 12.68
CA ASN A 108 1.08 4.14 13.94
C ASN A 108 1.07 2.62 13.80
N LYS A 109 0.61 2.11 12.65
CA LYS A 109 0.58 0.66 12.39
C LYS A 109 1.99 0.04 12.36
N TYR A 110 2.94 0.72 11.73
CA TYR A 110 4.25 0.13 11.43
C TYR A 110 5.36 0.61 12.36
N PHE A 111 5.22 1.77 12.99
CA PHE A 111 6.23 2.39 13.83
C PHE A 111 5.77 2.65 15.28
N GLY A 112 4.51 2.32 15.63
CA GLY A 112 3.97 2.59 16.96
C GLY A 112 3.71 4.08 17.22
N ASP A 113 3.45 4.43 18.47
CA ASP A 113 3.12 5.80 18.89
C ASP A 113 4.41 6.65 19.06
N GLY A 114 5.02 7.08 17.97
CA GLY A 114 6.14 8.04 17.99
C GLY A 114 7.53 7.43 18.22
N GLU A 115 7.70 6.14 17.97
CA GLU A 115 9.01 5.48 18.05
C GLU A 115 9.81 5.61 16.74
N SER A 116 11.12 5.38 16.85
CA SER A 116 11.99 5.32 15.67
C SER A 116 11.75 4.05 14.87
N GLY A 117 11.54 4.19 13.57
CA GLY A 117 11.37 3.06 12.65
C GLY A 117 12.68 2.66 11.98
N THR A 118 13.02 1.37 12.03
CA THR A 118 14.16 0.81 11.28
C THR A 118 13.69 0.42 9.88
N VAL A 119 14.34 0.93 8.85
CA VAL A 119 13.91 0.74 7.45
C VAL A 119 15.10 0.52 6.53
N VAL A 120 14.82 -0.01 5.34
CA VAL A 120 15.73 -0.01 4.19
C VAL A 120 15.21 0.97 3.15
N THR A 121 16.11 1.65 2.45
CA THR A 121 15.75 2.58 1.39
C THR A 121 16.11 2.03 0.02
N LEU A 122 15.48 2.55 -1.02
CA LEU A 122 15.76 2.20 -2.39
C LEU A 122 16.78 3.19 -2.98
N ASP A 123 17.79 2.68 -3.68
CA ASP A 123 18.75 3.51 -4.38
C ASP A 123 18.07 4.37 -5.47
N PRO A 124 18.38 5.66 -5.57
CA PRO A 124 17.80 6.54 -6.59
C PRO A 124 17.99 6.05 -8.03
N GLN A 125 19.04 5.29 -8.34
CA GLN A 125 19.25 4.71 -9.66
C GLN A 125 18.19 3.64 -9.96
N ILE A 126 17.85 2.79 -8.99
CA ILE A 126 16.77 1.80 -9.13
C ILE A 126 15.43 2.51 -9.30
N GLU A 127 15.17 3.57 -8.54
CA GLU A 127 13.95 4.36 -8.70
C GLU A 127 13.84 4.94 -10.12
N GLN A 128 14.92 5.49 -10.67
CA GLN A 128 14.96 5.99 -12.04
C GLN A 128 14.75 4.89 -13.09
N MET A 129 15.33 3.70 -12.88
CA MET A 129 15.12 2.54 -13.77
C MET A 129 13.67 2.10 -13.78
N ILE A 130 13.03 2.01 -12.61
CA ILE A 130 11.62 1.66 -12.49
C ILE A 130 10.77 2.70 -13.22
N MET A 131 10.96 3.98 -12.94
CA MET A 131 10.20 5.05 -13.57
C MET A 131 10.40 5.13 -15.09
N GLY A 132 11.64 4.94 -15.56
CA GLY A 132 11.97 4.88 -17.00
C GLY A 132 11.36 3.68 -17.73
N SER A 133 10.96 2.63 -16.98
CA SER A 133 10.36 1.42 -17.54
C SER A 133 8.81 1.41 -17.48
N VAL A 134 8.19 2.42 -16.87
CA VAL A 134 6.73 2.54 -16.79
C VAL A 134 6.18 2.88 -18.18
N LYS A 135 5.25 2.05 -18.65
CA LYS A 135 4.52 2.25 -19.90
C LYS A 135 3.04 2.46 -19.60
N GLN A 136 2.48 3.49 -20.22
CA GLN A 136 1.05 3.79 -20.17
C GLN A 136 0.30 3.03 -21.24
N THR A 137 -0.85 2.45 -20.88
CA THR A 137 -1.81 1.84 -21.80
C THR A 137 -3.22 2.30 -21.45
N GLU A 138 -4.18 2.00 -22.32
CA GLU A 138 -5.61 2.25 -22.06
C GLU A 138 -6.13 1.50 -20.81
N GLN A 139 -5.44 0.43 -20.39
CA GLN A 139 -5.80 -0.40 -19.24
C GLN A 139 -5.06 0.00 -17.95
N GLY A 140 -4.21 1.03 -18.00
CA GLY A 140 -3.41 1.51 -16.88
C GLY A 140 -1.90 1.44 -17.14
N ALA A 141 -1.11 1.79 -16.11
CA ALA A 141 0.34 1.79 -16.18
C ALA A 141 0.92 0.43 -15.76
N PHE A 142 1.91 -0.07 -16.52
CA PHE A 142 2.65 -1.28 -16.16
C PHE A 142 4.17 -1.06 -16.29
N ILE A 143 4.93 -1.93 -15.60
CA ILE A 143 6.40 -1.89 -15.63
C ILE A 143 6.90 -2.86 -16.70
N SER A 144 7.83 -2.38 -17.55
CA SER A 144 8.48 -3.18 -18.59
C SER A 144 10.00 -3.16 -18.38
N LEU A 145 10.46 -3.76 -17.29
CA LEU A 145 11.89 -3.96 -16.99
C LEU A 145 12.42 -5.21 -17.66
N ASP A 146 13.73 -5.21 -17.93
CA ASP A 146 14.44 -6.42 -18.33
C ASP A 146 14.35 -7.49 -17.24
N PRO A 147 14.09 -8.77 -17.58
CA PRO A 147 13.98 -9.85 -16.60
C PRO A 147 15.24 -10.05 -15.73
N ALA A 148 16.43 -9.79 -16.28
CA ALA A 148 17.66 -9.89 -15.52
C ALA A 148 17.77 -8.77 -14.48
N VAL A 149 17.41 -7.55 -14.87
CA VAL A 149 17.36 -6.39 -13.97
C VAL A 149 16.31 -6.61 -12.88
N THR A 150 15.12 -7.07 -13.25
CA THR A 150 14.05 -7.43 -12.30
C THR A 150 14.55 -8.42 -11.26
N LYS A 151 15.19 -9.51 -11.69
CA LYS A 151 15.75 -10.53 -10.79
C LYS A 151 16.83 -9.96 -9.87
N SER A 152 17.68 -9.05 -10.36
CA SER A 152 18.71 -8.40 -9.56
C SER A 152 18.11 -7.51 -8.49
N ILE A 153 17.08 -6.72 -8.82
CA ILE A 153 16.36 -5.87 -7.86
C ILE A 153 15.69 -6.73 -6.79
N LEU A 154 14.98 -7.79 -7.18
CA LEU A 154 14.30 -8.69 -6.24
C LEU A 154 15.28 -9.34 -5.28
N LYS A 155 16.42 -9.83 -5.78
CA LYS A 155 17.45 -10.45 -4.95
C LYS A 155 18.07 -9.44 -3.99
N ALA A 156 18.46 -8.26 -4.47
CA ALA A 156 19.02 -7.21 -3.63
C ALA A 156 18.02 -6.78 -2.53
N THR A 157 16.72 -6.71 -2.87
CA THR A 157 15.66 -6.43 -1.90
C THR A 157 15.58 -7.53 -0.84
N GLU A 158 15.55 -8.79 -1.25
CA GLU A 158 15.51 -9.93 -0.33
C GLU A 158 16.72 -9.95 0.62
N ASP A 159 17.92 -9.70 0.11
CA ASP A 159 19.16 -9.69 0.89
C ASP A 159 19.16 -8.57 1.95
N GLU A 160 18.70 -7.37 1.63
CA GLU A 160 18.60 -6.25 2.58
C GLU A 160 17.48 -6.46 3.60
N VAL A 161 16.33 -6.97 3.17
CA VAL A 161 15.18 -7.26 4.05
C VAL A 161 15.52 -8.36 5.07
N LYS A 162 16.21 -9.42 4.66
CA LYS A 162 16.68 -10.46 5.59
C LYS A 162 17.59 -9.93 6.69
N LYS A 163 18.33 -8.84 6.45
CA LYS A 163 19.15 -8.20 7.49
C LYS A 163 18.28 -7.51 8.55
N LEU A 164 17.12 -6.93 8.15
CA LEU A 164 16.12 -6.40 9.09
C LEU A 164 15.49 -7.52 9.93
N GLU A 165 14.97 -8.54 9.25
CA GLU A 165 14.28 -9.66 9.89
C GLU A 165 15.21 -10.41 10.88
N SER A 166 16.50 -10.54 10.54
CA SER A 166 17.49 -11.16 11.44
C SER A 166 17.70 -10.41 12.75
N LYS A 167 17.33 -9.13 12.80
CA LYS A 167 17.36 -8.27 14.00
C LYS A 167 16.02 -8.21 14.71
N GLY A 168 14.99 -8.84 14.15
CA GLY A 168 13.62 -8.80 14.67
C GLY A 168 12.81 -7.60 14.20
N ASP A 169 13.33 -6.81 13.24
CA ASP A 169 12.66 -5.66 12.67
C ASP A 169 11.69 -6.08 11.54
N ALA A 170 10.66 -5.28 11.31
CA ALA A 170 9.72 -5.51 10.22
C ALA A 170 10.38 -5.26 8.85
N PRO A 171 10.00 -6.02 7.79
CA PRO A 171 10.55 -5.90 6.44
C PRO A 171 10.02 -4.66 5.72
N ILE A 172 10.44 -3.47 6.13
CA ILE A 172 9.96 -2.19 5.61
C ILE A 172 10.98 -1.57 4.65
N VAL A 173 10.51 -1.28 3.44
CA VAL A 173 11.25 -0.51 2.42
C VAL A 173 10.57 0.83 2.21
N VAL A 174 11.36 1.91 2.27
CA VAL A 174 10.90 3.27 2.01
C VAL A 174 11.40 3.73 0.64
N THR A 175 10.48 4.27 -0.16
CA THR A 175 10.73 4.75 -1.52
C THR A 175 10.16 6.15 -1.73
N SER A 176 10.46 6.76 -2.87
CA SER A 176 9.76 7.96 -3.30
C SER A 176 8.27 7.65 -3.61
N PRO A 177 7.36 8.63 -3.42
CA PRO A 177 5.92 8.41 -3.61
C PRO A 177 5.57 7.93 -5.02
N ILE A 178 6.28 8.41 -6.03
CA ILE A 178 6.02 8.09 -7.44
C ILE A 178 6.38 6.63 -7.75
N VAL A 179 7.41 6.08 -7.08
CA VAL A 179 7.93 4.73 -7.32
C VAL A 179 7.20 3.67 -6.49
N ARG A 180 6.63 4.07 -5.33
CA ARG A 180 6.09 3.15 -4.34
C ARG A 180 5.18 2.06 -4.92
N MET A 181 4.13 2.46 -5.64
CA MET A 181 3.17 1.50 -6.18
C MET A 181 3.79 0.55 -7.20
N TYR A 182 4.72 1.05 -8.00
CA TYR A 182 5.41 0.23 -9.00
C TYR A 182 6.36 -0.76 -8.34
N PHE A 183 7.13 -0.32 -7.35
CA PHE A 183 8.02 -1.19 -6.58
C PHE A 183 7.22 -2.26 -5.81
N LYS A 184 6.08 -1.89 -5.21
CA LYS A 184 5.18 -2.86 -4.56
C LYS A 184 4.66 -3.88 -5.57
N LYS A 185 4.19 -3.47 -6.74
CA LYS A 185 3.74 -4.39 -7.81
C LYS A 185 4.86 -5.33 -8.26
N LEU A 186 6.09 -4.82 -8.40
CA LEU A 186 7.25 -5.62 -8.79
C LEU A 186 7.60 -6.71 -7.77
N THR A 187 7.42 -6.43 -6.49
CA THR A 187 7.86 -7.30 -5.38
C THR A 187 6.77 -8.21 -4.82
N SER A 188 5.49 -7.91 -5.04
CA SER A 188 4.34 -8.56 -4.38
C SER A 188 4.27 -10.07 -4.58
N ASP A 189 4.65 -10.57 -5.75
CA ASP A 189 4.56 -12.01 -6.05
C ASP A 189 5.71 -12.81 -5.42
N TYR A 190 6.83 -12.15 -5.11
CA TYR A 190 8.06 -12.80 -4.62
C TYR A 190 8.29 -12.56 -3.13
N LEU A 191 7.97 -11.37 -2.64
CA LEU A 191 8.21 -10.94 -1.25
C LEU A 191 6.86 -10.53 -0.63
N LYS A 192 6.03 -11.51 -0.30
CA LYS A 192 4.64 -11.29 0.14
C LYS A 192 4.53 -10.43 1.39
N ASP A 193 5.44 -10.62 2.33
CA ASP A 193 5.44 -9.93 3.63
C ASP A 193 6.12 -8.55 3.56
N LEU A 194 6.70 -8.18 2.39
CA LEU A 194 7.37 -6.90 2.22
C LEU A 194 6.39 -5.72 2.35
N ILE A 195 6.71 -4.83 3.26
CA ILE A 195 6.00 -3.57 3.47
C ILE A 195 6.71 -2.49 2.66
N VAL A 196 6.01 -1.87 1.73
CA VAL A 196 6.54 -0.75 0.93
C VAL A 196 5.77 0.51 1.29
N ILE A 197 6.48 1.51 1.79
CA ILE A 197 5.93 2.81 2.23
C ILE A 197 6.64 3.91 1.47
N SER A 198 5.93 4.99 1.16
CA SER A 198 6.56 6.20 0.63
C SER A 198 6.89 7.21 1.73
N TYR A 199 7.85 8.10 1.47
CA TYR A 199 8.18 9.18 2.41
C TYR A 199 6.96 10.03 2.80
N ASN A 200 5.97 10.19 1.91
CA ASN A 200 4.76 10.97 2.16
C ASN A 200 3.73 10.27 3.07
N GLU A 201 3.90 8.96 3.28
CA GLU A 201 3.03 8.16 4.16
C GLU A 201 3.55 8.10 5.60
N ILE A 202 4.65 8.78 5.88
CA ILE A 202 5.29 8.77 7.19
C ILE A 202 4.94 10.05 7.92
N ASP A 203 4.46 9.93 9.16
CA ASP A 203 4.18 11.08 10.00
C ASP A 203 5.48 11.78 10.39
N SER A 204 5.42 13.11 10.49
CA SER A 204 6.58 13.94 10.85
C SER A 204 7.15 13.67 12.25
N GLU A 205 6.38 13.00 13.10
CA GLU A 205 6.80 12.62 14.46
C GLU A 205 7.64 11.34 14.49
N VAL A 206 7.65 10.56 13.39
CA VAL A 206 8.41 9.31 13.29
C VAL A 206 9.84 9.57 12.86
N GLU A 207 10.82 9.16 13.69
CA GLU A 207 12.23 9.19 13.34
C GLU A 207 12.63 7.92 12.59
N LEU A 208 13.00 8.07 11.31
CA LEU A 208 13.42 6.93 10.49
C LEU A 208 14.93 6.69 10.59
N LYS A 209 15.30 5.45 10.86
CA LYS A 209 16.67 4.97 10.82
C LYS A 209 16.87 4.03 9.62
N SER A 210 17.49 4.53 8.55
CA SER A 210 17.91 3.69 7.44
C SER A 210 19.12 2.84 7.85
N VAL A 211 19.00 1.52 7.73
CA VAL A 211 20.05 0.55 8.08
C VAL A 211 20.62 -0.18 6.87
N GLY A 212 20.10 0.12 5.68
CA GLY A 212 20.57 -0.43 4.42
C GLY A 212 19.98 0.31 3.23
N VAL A 213 20.62 0.13 2.08
CA VAL A 213 20.15 0.67 0.79
C VAL A 213 20.13 -0.49 -0.21
N ILE A 214 18.99 -0.69 -0.84
CA ILE A 214 18.86 -1.67 -1.92
C ILE A 214 19.56 -1.09 -3.14
N THR A 215 20.66 -1.73 -3.56
CA THR A 215 21.47 -1.36 -4.72
C THR A 215 21.66 -2.54 -5.64
N ILE A 216 21.76 -2.28 -6.94
CA ILE A 216 22.22 -3.26 -7.91
C ILE A 216 23.58 -2.81 -8.45
N HIS A 217 24.53 -3.73 -8.47
CA HIS A 217 25.83 -3.47 -9.09
C HIS A 217 25.76 -4.06 -10.50
N ASP A 218 26.04 -3.23 -11.50
CA ASP A 218 26.28 -3.71 -12.87
C ASP A 218 27.54 -4.57 -12.84
N ASN A 219 27.41 -5.87 -13.16
CA ASN A 219 28.54 -6.77 -13.40
C ASN A 219 28.95 -6.71 -14.86
#